data_9f6c9d857021f53a01c3e9ba76bf97fa
#
_entry.id   9f6c9d857021f53a01c3e9ba76bf97fa
#
_cell.length_a   1.000
_cell.length_b   1.000
_cell.length_c   1.000
_cell.angle_alpha   90.00
_cell.angle_beta   90.00
_cell.angle_gamma   90.00
#
_symmetry.space_group_name_H-M   'P 1'
#
loop_
_entity.id
_entity.type
_entity.pdbx_description
1 polymer ?
#
loop_
_entity_poly.entity_id
_entity_poly.type
_entity_poly.pdbx_seq_one_letter_code
_entity_poly.pdbx_strand_id
1 'polypeptide(L)'
;MKKITFYLLFVSALTFGQQKSTGLLDLSTNIKAEIALDNGTSTATLTLTGPNDRWFALQFGSFSGGMEAGSDLVYWNNVTLVDARHNGVGAQPTDDTVNNWVQVSNTNNSPSAGLRTLVYSRPFVTGDTNDFAFNFNDTTIDIAWARFSSPSFTLAYHGGANRGVSLNVPISTLSSETFSSKSFKMYPNPTDNIVSIESIENIKQIEIFDIYGKRVQIYDIDLVNKVDIFTNAFLKGVYIVEITTIDGNKNWDKIIVE
;
A
#
# COMPACT_ATOMS: atom_id res chain seq x y z
N MET A 1 -10.40 -32.88 -50.46
CA MET A 1 -10.06 -32.95 -49.01
C MET A 1 -9.85 -31.51 -48.53
N LYS A 2 -10.81 -30.96 -47.74
CA LYS A 2 -10.71 -29.60 -47.17
C LYS A 2 -9.91 -29.70 -45.86
N LYS A 3 -8.77 -28.99 -45.79
CA LYS A 3 -7.99 -28.87 -44.54
C LYS A 3 -8.66 -27.83 -43.64
N ILE A 4 -9.14 -28.27 -42.49
CA ILE A 4 -9.65 -27.38 -41.43
C ILE A 4 -8.43 -26.99 -40.58
N THR A 5 -8.04 -25.71 -40.63
CA THR A 5 -7.00 -25.15 -39.77
C THR A 5 -7.66 -24.66 -38.48
N PHE A 6 -7.32 -25.29 -37.35
CA PHE A 6 -7.80 -24.92 -36.03
C PHE A 6 -6.90 -23.78 -35.50
N TYR A 7 -7.44 -22.56 -35.36
CA TYR A 7 -6.77 -21.48 -34.65
C TYR A 7 -7.04 -21.61 -33.16
N LEU A 8 -6.00 -21.95 -32.43
CA LEU A 8 -6.03 -21.93 -30.94
C LEU A 8 -5.90 -20.47 -30.49
N LEU A 9 -7.02 -19.87 -30.08
CA LEU A 9 -7.02 -18.54 -29.47
C LEU A 9 -6.47 -18.66 -28.03
N PHE A 10 -5.22 -18.27 -27.80
CA PHE A 10 -4.68 -18.11 -26.46
C PHE A 10 -5.29 -16.85 -25.84
N VAL A 11 -6.33 -17.02 -25.02
CA VAL A 11 -6.80 -15.96 -24.14
C VAL A 11 -5.86 -15.96 -22.93
N SER A 12 -4.92 -15.02 -22.90
CA SER A 12 -4.15 -14.73 -21.71
C SER A 12 -5.09 -14.08 -20.67
N ALA A 13 -5.56 -14.86 -19.71
CA ALA A 13 -6.21 -14.31 -18.54
C ALA A 13 -5.17 -13.49 -17.77
N LEU A 14 -5.28 -12.17 -17.77
CA LEU A 14 -4.55 -11.30 -16.86
C LEU A 14 -5.11 -11.57 -15.44
N THR A 15 -4.51 -12.49 -14.72
CA THR A 15 -4.77 -12.63 -13.30
C THR A 15 -4.11 -11.44 -12.62
N PHE A 16 -4.89 -10.45 -12.23
CA PHE A 16 -4.43 -9.44 -11.28
C PHE A 16 -4.17 -10.18 -9.96
N GLY A 17 -2.90 -10.29 -9.57
CA GLY A 17 -2.53 -10.88 -8.28
C GLY A 17 -3.22 -10.10 -7.17
N GLN A 18 -3.84 -10.83 -6.24
CA GLN A 18 -4.37 -10.19 -5.05
C GLN A 18 -3.19 -9.68 -4.22
N GLN A 19 -3.30 -8.45 -3.75
CA GLN A 19 -2.32 -7.83 -2.86
C GLN A 19 -2.94 -7.54 -1.50
N LYS A 20 -2.14 -7.67 -0.46
CA LYS A 20 -2.47 -7.29 0.92
C LYS A 20 -1.37 -6.42 1.48
N SER A 21 -1.68 -5.55 2.44
CA SER A 21 -0.69 -4.74 3.14
C SER A 21 -1.11 -4.48 4.59
N THR A 22 -0.13 -4.22 5.44
CA THR A 22 -0.34 -3.62 6.75
C THR A 22 -0.76 -2.16 6.65
N GLY A 23 -0.66 -1.55 5.45
CA GLY A 23 -0.62 -0.10 5.32
C GLY A 23 0.63 0.49 5.97
N LEU A 24 0.78 1.80 5.84
CA LEU A 24 1.90 2.51 6.46
C LEU A 24 1.68 2.63 7.97
N LEU A 25 2.54 2.01 8.75
CA LEU A 25 2.53 2.01 10.21
C LEU A 25 3.45 3.11 10.75
N ASP A 26 2.90 4.02 11.53
CA ASP A 26 3.66 5.02 12.29
C ASP A 26 4.12 4.40 13.63
N LEU A 27 5.27 3.72 13.62
CA LEU A 27 5.79 3.00 14.80
C LEU A 27 6.41 3.94 15.83
N SER A 28 7.00 5.04 15.38
CA SER A 28 7.45 6.16 16.21
C SER A 28 7.62 7.41 15.35
N THR A 29 8.03 8.53 15.95
CA THR A 29 8.24 9.81 15.23
C THR A 29 9.11 9.68 13.97
N ASN A 30 10.06 8.75 13.96
CA ASN A 30 11.01 8.58 12.86
C ASN A 30 11.25 7.11 12.47
N ILE A 31 10.36 6.19 12.88
CA ILE A 31 10.32 4.81 12.37
C ILE A 31 8.94 4.55 11.80
N LYS A 32 8.90 4.21 10.52
CA LYS A 32 7.68 3.77 9.83
C LYS A 32 7.97 2.47 9.11
N ALA A 33 6.97 1.61 8.99
CA ALA A 33 7.09 0.38 8.25
C ALA A 33 5.80 0.06 7.49
N GLU A 34 5.93 -0.66 6.39
CA GLU A 34 4.84 -1.29 5.67
C GLU A 34 5.30 -2.65 5.17
N ILE A 35 4.49 -3.67 5.34
CA ILE A 35 4.70 -4.99 4.73
C ILE A 35 3.57 -5.24 3.75
N ALA A 36 3.90 -5.37 2.48
CA ALA A 36 2.98 -5.69 1.40
C ALA A 36 3.23 -7.11 0.88
N LEU A 37 2.16 -7.86 0.65
CA LEU A 37 2.17 -9.24 0.17
C LEU A 37 1.52 -9.29 -1.21
N ASP A 38 2.22 -9.83 -2.20
CA ASP A 38 1.70 -10.08 -3.55
C ASP A 38 1.55 -11.59 -3.77
N ASN A 39 0.30 -12.05 -3.86
CA ASN A 39 -0.01 -13.46 -4.08
C ASN A 39 0.34 -13.93 -5.51
N GLY A 40 0.29 -13.02 -6.49
CA GLY A 40 0.59 -13.35 -7.89
C GLY A 40 2.05 -13.72 -8.11
N THR A 41 2.94 -13.06 -7.38
CA THR A 41 4.40 -13.30 -7.44
C THR A 41 4.93 -14.07 -6.24
N SER A 42 4.11 -14.32 -5.22
CA SER A 42 4.49 -14.89 -3.92
C SER A 42 5.65 -14.12 -3.26
N THR A 43 5.56 -12.79 -3.29
CA THR A 43 6.61 -11.88 -2.84
C THR A 43 6.11 -10.98 -1.70
N ALA A 44 6.91 -10.87 -0.64
CA ALA A 44 6.76 -9.87 0.41
C ALA A 44 7.65 -8.67 0.10
N THR A 45 7.11 -7.46 0.22
CA THR A 45 7.84 -6.20 0.10
C THR A 45 7.79 -5.46 1.42
N LEU A 46 8.96 -5.14 1.94
CA LEU A 46 9.13 -4.31 3.14
C LEU A 46 9.52 -2.89 2.73
N THR A 47 8.74 -1.92 3.14
CA THR A 47 9.13 -0.51 3.14
C THR A 47 9.44 -0.12 4.58
N LEU A 48 10.68 0.27 4.86
CA LEU A 48 11.14 0.62 6.19
C LEU A 48 11.79 2.00 6.18
N THR A 49 11.27 2.93 6.97
CA THR A 49 11.83 4.27 7.15
C THR A 49 12.43 4.39 8.55
N GLY A 50 13.63 4.96 8.61
CA GLY A 50 14.32 5.23 9.86
C GLY A 50 15.28 6.41 9.76
N PRO A 51 15.97 6.79 10.87
CA PRO A 51 16.99 7.84 10.86
C PRO A 51 18.15 7.49 9.91
N ASN A 52 18.65 8.45 9.16
CA ASN A 52 19.69 8.21 8.16
C ASN A 52 21.13 8.22 8.72
N ASP A 53 21.29 8.44 10.04
CA ASP A 53 22.59 8.57 10.73
C ASP A 53 22.90 7.43 11.71
N ARG A 54 22.01 6.46 11.84
CA ARG A 54 22.14 5.35 12.79
C ARG A 54 21.45 4.09 12.31
N TRP A 55 21.75 2.94 12.95
CA TRP A 55 21.04 1.71 12.68
C TRP A 55 19.60 1.78 13.20
N PHE A 56 18.72 1.11 12.50
CA PHE A 56 17.35 0.82 12.89
C PHE A 56 16.95 -0.56 12.39
N ALA A 57 16.00 -1.18 13.06
CA ALA A 57 15.66 -2.58 12.88
C ALA A 57 14.14 -2.79 12.94
N LEU A 58 13.69 -3.83 12.29
CA LEU A 58 12.33 -4.35 12.35
C LEU A 58 12.38 -5.87 12.56
N GLN A 59 11.72 -6.36 13.62
CA GLN A 59 11.37 -7.76 13.83
C GLN A 59 9.93 -7.94 13.36
N PHE A 60 9.64 -9.03 12.71
CA PHE A 60 8.30 -9.35 12.23
C PHE A 60 8.04 -10.86 12.33
N GLY A 61 6.75 -11.24 12.38
CA GLY A 61 6.37 -12.64 12.47
C GLY A 61 5.18 -12.88 13.39
N SER A 62 5.28 -13.92 14.21
CA SER A 62 4.33 -14.21 15.27
C SER A 62 5.12 -14.39 16.57
N PHE A 63 4.92 -13.47 17.53
CA PHE A 63 5.63 -13.45 18.81
C PHE A 63 4.82 -12.73 19.88
N SER A 64 5.20 -12.88 21.17
CA SER A 64 4.53 -12.23 22.29
C SER A 64 5.23 -10.95 22.76
N GLY A 65 6.45 -10.72 22.33
CA GLY A 65 7.24 -9.55 22.70
C GLY A 65 8.46 -9.37 21.79
N GLY A 66 9.13 -8.24 21.85
CA GLY A 66 10.34 -8.01 21.07
C GLY A 66 11.54 -8.79 21.59
N MET A 67 12.50 -9.13 20.73
CA MET A 67 13.75 -9.84 21.04
C MET A 67 13.56 -11.29 21.48
N GLU A 68 12.53 -11.98 21.03
CA GLU A 68 12.41 -13.43 21.27
C GLU A 68 13.47 -14.19 20.47
N ALA A 69 14.12 -15.17 21.13
CA ALA A 69 15.14 -15.99 20.47
C ALA A 69 14.53 -16.77 19.27
N GLY A 70 15.21 -16.72 18.14
CA GLY A 70 14.77 -17.35 16.89
C GLY A 70 13.83 -16.47 16.04
N SER A 71 13.38 -15.32 16.52
CA SER A 71 12.57 -14.42 15.69
C SER A 71 13.38 -13.78 14.57
N ASP A 72 12.79 -13.73 13.39
CA ASP A 72 13.33 -13.08 12.21
C ASP A 72 13.31 -11.54 12.37
N LEU A 73 14.38 -10.90 11.97
CA LEU A 73 14.51 -9.46 11.96
C LEU A 73 15.40 -8.96 10.82
N VAL A 74 15.21 -7.70 10.47
CA VAL A 74 16.14 -6.99 9.59
C VAL A 74 16.67 -5.75 10.29
N TYR A 75 17.90 -5.33 9.94
CA TYR A 75 18.44 -4.06 10.42
C TYR A 75 19.27 -3.35 9.35
N TRP A 76 19.24 -2.02 9.38
CA TRP A 76 20.04 -1.18 8.51
C TRP A 76 21.42 -0.91 9.11
N ASN A 77 22.49 -1.23 8.37
CA ASN A 77 23.89 -1.07 8.80
C ASN A 77 24.65 0.04 8.05
N ASN A 78 23.96 0.92 7.31
CA ASN A 78 24.48 1.95 6.39
C ASN A 78 24.96 1.43 5.01
N VAL A 79 24.99 0.14 4.80
CA VAL A 79 25.40 -0.47 3.51
C VAL A 79 24.22 -1.22 2.90
N THR A 80 23.62 -2.10 3.68
CA THR A 80 22.49 -2.94 3.26
C THR A 80 21.50 -3.14 4.41
N LEU A 81 20.29 -3.56 4.08
CA LEU A 81 19.38 -4.17 5.04
C LEU A 81 19.89 -5.59 5.29
N VAL A 82 20.37 -5.84 6.50
CA VAL A 82 20.89 -7.14 6.91
C VAL A 82 19.74 -8.02 7.36
N ASP A 83 19.70 -9.25 6.89
CA ASP A 83 18.84 -10.33 7.35
C ASP A 83 19.46 -11.00 8.56
N ALA A 84 18.70 -11.21 9.63
CA ALA A 84 19.24 -11.69 10.88
C ALA A 84 18.16 -12.33 11.76
N ARG A 85 18.59 -13.04 12.80
CA ARG A 85 17.70 -13.61 13.81
C ARG A 85 18.08 -13.17 15.22
N HIS A 86 17.09 -13.06 16.08
CA HIS A 86 17.31 -12.77 17.50
C HIS A 86 17.89 -13.98 18.25
N ASN A 87 18.84 -13.68 19.15
CA ASN A 87 19.40 -14.64 20.10
C ASN A 87 18.77 -14.53 21.50
N GLY A 88 17.71 -13.72 21.63
CA GLY A 88 17.04 -13.45 22.89
C GLY A 88 17.37 -12.09 23.50
N VAL A 89 16.70 -11.77 24.59
CA VAL A 89 16.83 -10.50 25.29
C VAL A 89 18.27 -10.29 25.80
N GLY A 90 18.85 -9.14 25.45
CA GLY A 90 20.21 -8.77 25.88
C GLY A 90 21.33 -9.35 25.04
N ALA A 91 21.05 -10.19 24.06
CA ALA A 91 22.02 -10.72 23.11
C ALA A 91 21.97 -9.94 21.78
N GLN A 92 23.11 -9.84 21.11
CA GLN A 92 23.14 -9.30 19.74
C GLN A 92 22.50 -10.32 18.78
N PRO A 93 21.80 -9.87 17.73
CA PRO A 93 21.32 -10.76 16.69
C PRO A 93 22.48 -11.44 15.96
N THR A 94 22.21 -12.55 15.34
CA THR A 94 23.14 -13.24 14.43
C THR A 94 22.68 -13.00 13.00
N ASP A 95 23.56 -12.46 12.18
CA ASP A 95 23.31 -12.28 10.73
C ASP A 95 23.14 -13.62 10.07
N ASP A 96 22.17 -13.76 9.18
CA ASP A 96 21.97 -14.96 8.42
C ASP A 96 23.06 -15.12 7.34
N THR A 97 23.39 -16.37 7.04
CA THR A 97 24.43 -16.68 6.06
C THR A 97 24.06 -16.22 4.66
N VAL A 98 22.77 -16.20 4.37
CA VAL A 98 22.20 -15.71 3.12
C VAL A 98 21.23 -14.58 3.44
N ASN A 99 21.46 -13.40 2.87
CA ASN A 99 20.51 -12.31 2.95
C ASN A 99 19.47 -12.51 1.84
N ASN A 100 18.27 -12.89 2.22
CA ASN A 100 17.18 -13.16 1.28
C ASN A 100 16.44 -11.89 0.82
N TRP A 101 16.70 -10.75 1.44
CA TRP A 101 16.12 -9.46 1.07
C TRP A 101 16.88 -8.81 -0.07
N VAL A 102 16.20 -8.58 -1.19
CA VAL A 102 16.73 -7.91 -2.39
C VAL A 102 16.32 -6.45 -2.39
N GLN A 103 17.28 -5.56 -2.55
CA GLN A 103 17.02 -4.12 -2.59
C GLN A 103 16.22 -3.73 -3.83
N VAL A 104 15.07 -3.09 -3.61
CA VAL A 104 14.28 -2.43 -4.66
C VAL A 104 14.66 -0.96 -4.74
N SER A 105 14.71 -0.26 -3.61
CA SER A 105 15.20 1.12 -3.54
C SER A 105 15.79 1.45 -2.17
N ASN A 106 16.63 2.48 -2.14
CA ASN A 106 17.27 3.00 -0.94
C ASN A 106 17.47 4.51 -1.12
N THR A 107 16.60 5.30 -0.47
CA THR A 107 16.55 6.73 -0.69
C THR A 107 16.87 7.48 0.60
N ASN A 108 17.98 8.22 0.57
CA ASN A 108 18.37 9.10 1.68
C ASN A 108 17.54 10.39 1.65
N ASN A 109 17.33 10.99 2.85
CA ASN A 109 16.49 12.18 3.02
C ASN A 109 15.06 12.01 2.48
N SER A 110 14.47 10.83 2.66
CA SER A 110 13.12 10.46 2.27
C SER A 110 12.38 9.82 3.45
N PRO A 111 11.15 10.20 3.74
CA PRO A 111 10.31 11.21 3.06
C PRO A 111 10.70 12.65 3.40
N SER A 112 11.63 12.85 4.32
CA SER A 112 12.13 14.17 4.72
C SER A 112 13.61 14.14 5.08
N ALA A 113 14.24 15.30 5.24
CA ALA A 113 15.63 15.41 5.69
C ALA A 113 15.84 14.67 7.02
N GLY A 114 16.97 13.96 7.15
CA GLY A 114 17.33 13.17 8.34
C GLY A 114 16.72 11.78 8.40
N LEU A 115 15.87 11.40 7.44
CA LEU A 115 15.29 10.06 7.32
C LEU A 115 15.82 9.34 6.07
N ARG A 116 15.75 8.02 6.11
CA ARG A 116 16.06 7.12 4.99
C ARG A 116 14.91 6.16 4.82
N THR A 117 14.46 5.98 3.58
CA THR A 117 13.47 4.97 3.21
C THR A 117 14.14 3.85 2.42
N LEU A 118 13.95 2.64 2.90
CA LEU A 118 14.44 1.39 2.32
C LEU A 118 13.24 0.63 1.79
N VAL A 119 13.32 0.11 0.56
CA VAL A 119 12.35 -0.83 0.01
C VAL A 119 13.10 -2.08 -0.40
N TYR A 120 12.72 -3.21 0.17
CA TYR A 120 13.29 -4.51 -0.09
C TYR A 120 12.20 -5.53 -0.33
N SER A 121 12.51 -6.58 -1.09
CA SER A 121 11.55 -7.66 -1.34
C SER A 121 12.23 -9.01 -1.18
N ARG A 122 11.44 -10.03 -0.80
CA ARG A 122 11.87 -11.43 -0.78
C ARG A 122 10.68 -12.36 -1.11
N PRO A 123 10.92 -13.60 -1.54
CA PRO A 123 9.87 -14.60 -1.64
C PRO A 123 9.18 -14.82 -0.28
N PHE A 124 7.92 -15.27 -0.29
CA PHE A 124 7.22 -15.63 0.93
C PHE A 124 7.96 -16.72 1.72
N VAL A 125 8.55 -17.67 1.01
CA VAL A 125 9.36 -18.74 1.57
C VAL A 125 10.72 -18.70 0.90
N THR A 126 11.77 -18.55 1.68
CA THR A 126 13.15 -18.39 1.19
C THR A 126 13.93 -19.72 1.16
N GLY A 127 13.46 -20.72 1.91
CA GLY A 127 14.19 -21.96 2.15
C GLY A 127 15.16 -21.88 3.33
N ASP A 128 15.40 -20.69 3.91
CA ASP A 128 16.10 -20.55 5.19
C ASP A 128 15.11 -20.80 6.35
N THR A 129 15.48 -21.67 7.29
CA THR A 129 14.64 -22.00 8.44
C THR A 129 14.65 -20.91 9.52
N ASN A 130 15.53 -19.92 9.41
CA ASN A 130 15.59 -18.76 10.30
C ASN A 130 14.63 -17.67 9.86
N ASP A 131 14.24 -17.68 8.59
CA ASP A 131 13.33 -16.70 8.01
C ASP A 131 11.88 -16.97 8.39
N PHE A 132 11.17 -15.91 8.71
CA PHE A 132 9.71 -15.96 8.83
C PHE A 132 9.09 -16.24 7.45
N ALA A 133 8.34 -17.33 7.33
CA ALA A 133 7.59 -17.64 6.13
C ALA A 133 6.30 -16.81 6.08
N PHE A 134 6.21 -15.87 5.16
CA PHE A 134 4.98 -15.13 4.93
C PHE A 134 3.90 -16.02 4.33
N ASN A 135 2.66 -15.82 4.75
CA ASN A 135 1.51 -16.50 4.18
C ASN A 135 0.44 -15.48 3.77
N PHE A 136 0.02 -15.53 2.52
CA PHE A 136 -1.01 -14.62 2.02
C PHE A 136 -2.34 -14.72 2.77
N ASN A 137 -2.64 -15.87 3.39
CA ASN A 137 -3.87 -16.07 4.15
C ASN A 137 -3.83 -15.44 5.56
N ASP A 138 -2.66 -15.02 6.02
CA ASP A 138 -2.56 -14.36 7.32
C ASP A 138 -3.36 -13.06 7.32
N THR A 139 -4.01 -12.79 8.43
CA THR A 139 -4.82 -11.60 8.65
C THR A 139 -4.14 -10.58 9.57
N THR A 140 -3.10 -11.02 10.27
CA THR A 140 -2.32 -10.18 11.19
C THR A 140 -0.85 -10.60 11.16
N ILE A 141 0.01 -9.69 11.61
CA ILE A 141 1.43 -9.91 11.83
C ILE A 141 1.87 -9.14 13.06
N ASP A 142 2.81 -9.68 13.84
CA ASP A 142 3.42 -8.97 14.95
C ASP A 142 4.68 -8.24 14.48
N ILE A 143 4.87 -7.03 14.96
CA ILE A 143 5.98 -6.14 14.59
C ILE A 143 6.62 -5.57 15.85
N ALA A 144 7.95 -5.67 15.92
CA ALA A 144 8.73 -4.92 16.90
C ALA A 144 9.80 -4.10 16.17
N TRP A 145 10.10 -2.93 16.69
CA TRP A 145 11.10 -2.04 16.11
C TRP A 145 12.10 -1.57 17.15
N ALA A 146 13.30 -1.26 16.69
CA ALA A 146 14.32 -0.60 17.50
C ALA A 146 15.18 0.32 16.62
N ARG A 147 15.81 1.31 17.27
CA ARG A 147 16.85 2.15 16.66
C ARG A 147 17.89 2.51 17.71
N PHE A 148 19.07 2.85 17.26
CA PHE A 148 20.08 3.34 18.20
C PHE A 148 19.72 4.75 18.73
N SER A 149 20.15 5.02 19.97
CA SER A 149 19.89 6.31 20.61
C SER A 149 20.76 7.45 20.07
N SER A 150 21.93 7.13 19.49
CA SER A 150 22.94 8.08 19.03
C SER A 150 23.36 7.79 17.59
N PRO A 151 23.94 8.75 16.86
CA PRO A 151 24.46 8.52 15.51
C PRO A 151 25.54 7.44 15.48
N SER A 152 25.21 6.23 15.04
CA SER A 152 26.15 5.12 14.82
C SER A 152 25.42 3.96 14.13
N PHE A 153 26.12 3.26 13.26
CA PHE A 153 25.66 2.04 12.61
C PHE A 153 26.19 0.75 13.24
N THR A 154 27.02 0.86 14.27
CA THR A 154 27.45 -0.29 15.06
C THR A 154 26.31 -0.75 15.95
N LEU A 155 25.94 -2.04 15.84
CA LEU A 155 24.89 -2.61 16.70
C LEU A 155 25.31 -2.50 18.19
N ALA A 156 24.44 -1.91 18.96
CA ALA A 156 24.60 -1.74 20.40
C ALA A 156 23.22 -1.63 21.06
N TYR A 157 23.17 -1.61 22.37
CA TYR A 157 21.91 -1.50 23.12
C TYR A 157 21.13 -0.24 22.76
N HIS A 158 19.91 -0.40 22.26
CA HIS A 158 19.05 0.67 21.76
C HIS A 158 18.48 1.59 22.85
N GLY A 159 18.51 1.17 24.13
CA GLY A 159 17.84 1.87 25.23
C GLY A 159 16.31 1.63 25.25
N GLY A 160 15.69 1.79 26.41
CA GLY A 160 14.27 1.50 26.60
C GLY A 160 13.33 2.38 25.79
N ALA A 161 13.69 3.64 25.54
CA ALA A 161 12.88 4.61 24.83
C ALA A 161 12.97 4.51 23.29
N ASN A 162 13.87 3.68 22.75
CA ASN A 162 14.13 3.58 21.30
C ASN A 162 13.69 2.23 20.73
N ARG A 163 12.61 1.69 21.25
CA ARG A 163 12.00 0.43 20.82
C ARG A 163 10.50 0.46 21.05
N GLY A 164 9.80 -0.40 20.36
CA GLY A 164 8.37 -0.62 20.54
C GLY A 164 7.91 -1.94 19.96
N VAL A 165 6.71 -2.34 20.33
CA VAL A 165 6.06 -3.57 19.85
C VAL A 165 4.63 -3.23 19.47
N SER A 166 4.17 -3.76 18.34
CA SER A 166 2.80 -3.71 17.84
C SER A 166 2.37 -5.14 17.52
N LEU A 167 1.48 -5.69 18.31
CA LEU A 167 0.96 -7.05 18.12
C LEU A 167 -0.34 -7.03 17.33
N ASN A 168 -0.60 -8.12 16.60
CA ASN A 168 -1.80 -8.32 15.79
C ASN A 168 -2.07 -7.17 14.80
N VAL A 169 -1.00 -6.64 14.19
CA VAL A 169 -1.14 -5.62 13.14
C VAL A 169 -1.94 -6.20 11.98
N PRO A 170 -3.07 -5.61 11.57
CA PRO A 170 -3.90 -6.18 10.52
C PRO A 170 -3.21 -6.13 9.17
N ILE A 171 -3.36 -7.21 8.39
CA ILE A 171 -2.98 -7.28 6.98
C ILE A 171 -4.28 -7.31 6.16
N SER A 172 -4.57 -6.23 5.48
CA SER A 172 -5.79 -6.08 4.69
C SER A 172 -5.52 -6.20 3.20
N THR A 173 -6.49 -6.71 2.45
CA THR A 173 -6.40 -6.67 0.98
C THR A 173 -6.27 -5.22 0.53
N LEU A 174 -5.27 -4.97 -0.31
CA LEU A 174 -5.25 -3.77 -1.13
C LEU A 174 -6.34 -3.96 -2.21
N SER A 175 -7.59 -3.81 -1.82
CA SER A 175 -8.59 -3.59 -2.83
C SER A 175 -8.30 -2.20 -3.40
N SER A 176 -7.99 -2.10 -4.72
CA SER A 176 -8.55 -0.97 -5.44
C SER A 176 -10.01 -0.96 -4.99
N GLU A 177 -10.46 0.13 -4.41
CA GLU A 177 -11.83 0.21 -3.94
C GLU A 177 -12.70 -0.50 -4.97
N THR A 178 -13.21 -1.70 -4.59
CA THR A 178 -14.27 -2.29 -5.39
C THR A 178 -15.32 -1.23 -5.33
N PHE A 179 -15.58 -0.60 -6.49
CA PHE A 179 -16.73 0.27 -6.64
C PHE A 179 -17.89 -0.46 -5.99
N SER A 180 -18.14 -0.17 -4.73
CA SER A 180 -19.33 -0.64 -4.04
C SER A 180 -20.44 -0.20 -4.97
N SER A 181 -21.41 -1.05 -5.22
CA SER A 181 -22.52 -0.86 -6.14
C SER A 181 -22.79 0.63 -6.30
N LYS A 182 -22.46 1.20 -7.48
CA LYS A 182 -22.42 2.65 -7.72
C LYS A 182 -23.57 3.29 -6.98
N SER A 183 -23.28 4.09 -5.96
CA SER A 183 -24.29 4.79 -5.20
C SER A 183 -25.04 5.81 -6.05
N PHE A 184 -24.58 5.99 -7.31
CA PHE A 184 -25.19 6.86 -8.30
C PHE A 184 -25.06 6.31 -9.71
N LYS A 185 -25.88 6.81 -10.63
CA LYS A 185 -25.90 6.51 -12.06
C LYS A 185 -25.74 7.80 -12.85
N MET A 186 -25.09 7.72 -13.98
CA MET A 186 -24.99 8.81 -14.96
C MET A 186 -25.49 8.31 -16.33
N TYR A 187 -26.45 8.99 -16.92
CA TYR A 187 -26.99 8.65 -18.22
C TYR A 187 -27.58 9.86 -18.98
N PRO A 188 -27.47 9.88 -20.33
CA PRO A 188 -26.67 8.97 -21.13
C PRO A 188 -25.17 9.17 -20.89
N ASN A 189 -24.38 8.12 -21.08
CA ASN A 189 -22.92 8.19 -21.07
C ASN A 189 -22.40 7.17 -22.11
N PRO A 190 -21.86 7.60 -23.26
CA PRO A 190 -21.54 8.97 -23.67
C PRO A 190 -22.73 9.95 -23.75
N THR A 191 -22.44 11.26 -23.72
CA THR A 191 -23.44 12.33 -23.79
C THR A 191 -23.01 13.42 -24.78
N ASP A 192 -23.98 13.99 -25.51
CA ASP A 192 -23.75 15.13 -26.42
C ASP A 192 -24.03 16.47 -25.71
N ASN A 193 -25.10 16.56 -24.92
CA ASN A 193 -25.59 17.83 -24.39
C ASN A 193 -25.92 17.82 -22.91
N ILE A 194 -26.51 16.73 -22.40
CA ILE A 194 -26.99 16.62 -21.03
C ILE A 194 -26.69 15.24 -20.49
N VAL A 195 -26.19 15.20 -19.26
CA VAL A 195 -26.09 13.98 -18.45
C VAL A 195 -26.94 14.11 -17.20
N SER A 196 -27.82 13.16 -16.95
CA SER A 196 -28.55 13.03 -15.69
C SER A 196 -27.69 12.24 -14.70
N ILE A 197 -27.53 12.77 -13.51
CA ILE A 197 -26.88 12.13 -12.36
C ILE A 197 -27.96 11.80 -11.35
N GLU A 198 -28.11 10.53 -11.02
CA GLU A 198 -29.09 10.03 -10.06
C GLU A 198 -28.37 9.23 -8.97
N SER A 199 -28.51 9.67 -7.72
CA SER A 199 -27.88 9.07 -6.54
C SER A 199 -28.93 8.46 -5.63
N ILE A 200 -28.52 7.47 -4.83
CA ILE A 200 -29.37 6.88 -3.76
C ILE A 200 -29.56 7.92 -2.63
N GLU A 201 -28.53 8.68 -2.32
CA GLU A 201 -28.53 9.71 -1.29
C GLU A 201 -28.64 11.11 -1.90
N ASN A 202 -29.08 12.09 -1.14
CA ASN A 202 -29.12 13.47 -1.60
C ASN A 202 -27.72 14.00 -1.88
N ILE A 203 -27.57 14.62 -3.03
CA ILE A 203 -26.31 15.22 -3.52
C ILE A 203 -26.18 16.61 -2.88
N LYS A 204 -25.02 16.88 -2.33
CA LYS A 204 -24.64 18.18 -1.79
C LYS A 204 -23.79 18.97 -2.80
N GLN A 205 -22.89 18.30 -3.51
CA GLN A 205 -21.97 18.97 -4.44
C GLN A 205 -21.56 18.00 -5.56
N ILE A 206 -21.35 18.56 -6.74
CA ILE A 206 -20.77 17.85 -7.90
C ILE A 206 -19.57 18.64 -8.40
N GLU A 207 -18.42 17.98 -8.50
CA GLU A 207 -17.20 18.54 -9.09
C GLU A 207 -16.82 17.76 -10.34
N ILE A 208 -16.42 18.47 -11.40
CA ILE A 208 -16.03 17.87 -12.68
C ILE A 208 -14.57 18.23 -12.96
N PHE A 209 -13.76 17.21 -13.25
CA PHE A 209 -12.34 17.34 -13.52
C PHE A 209 -12.01 16.83 -14.92
N ASP A 210 -11.01 17.41 -15.55
CA ASP A 210 -10.40 16.84 -16.75
C ASP A 210 -9.49 15.65 -16.41
N ILE A 211 -8.97 14.98 -17.44
CA ILE A 211 -8.09 13.81 -17.28
C ILE A 211 -6.75 14.13 -16.60
N TYR A 212 -6.39 15.41 -16.45
CA TYR A 212 -5.19 15.87 -15.75
C TYR A 212 -5.47 16.24 -14.28
N GLY A 213 -6.72 16.04 -13.82
CA GLY A 213 -7.14 16.38 -12.46
C GLY A 213 -7.42 17.86 -12.24
N LYS A 214 -7.44 18.68 -13.31
CA LYS A 214 -7.83 20.09 -13.20
C LYS A 214 -9.34 20.17 -13.10
N ARG A 215 -9.86 20.84 -12.06
CA ARG A 215 -11.28 21.11 -11.91
C ARG A 215 -11.80 22.03 -13.01
N VAL A 216 -12.76 21.54 -13.77
CA VAL A 216 -13.41 22.25 -14.88
C VAL A 216 -14.65 22.98 -14.40
N GLN A 217 -15.43 22.35 -13.53
CA GLN A 217 -16.71 22.89 -13.05
C GLN A 217 -17.02 22.38 -11.63
N ILE A 218 -17.81 23.17 -10.90
CA ILE A 218 -18.36 22.83 -9.59
C ILE A 218 -19.82 23.28 -9.53
N TYR A 219 -20.66 22.44 -8.92
CA TYR A 219 -22.08 22.72 -8.68
C TYR A 219 -22.37 22.45 -7.22
N ASP A 220 -22.86 23.43 -6.50
CA ASP A 220 -23.49 23.25 -5.19
C ASP A 220 -24.94 22.91 -5.41
N ILE A 221 -25.41 21.82 -4.81
CA ILE A 221 -26.73 21.23 -5.05
C ILE A 221 -27.58 21.34 -3.78
N ASP A 222 -28.84 21.74 -3.95
CA ASP A 222 -29.81 21.85 -2.86
C ASP A 222 -30.44 20.48 -2.50
N LEU A 223 -29.61 19.53 -2.07
CA LEU A 223 -30.01 18.27 -1.45
C LEU A 223 -31.07 17.49 -2.24
N VAL A 224 -30.88 17.37 -3.54
CA VAL A 224 -31.71 16.51 -4.40
C VAL A 224 -30.92 15.25 -4.78
N ASN A 225 -31.62 14.18 -5.09
CA ASN A 225 -31.02 12.92 -5.49
C ASN A 225 -30.88 12.77 -7.02
N LYS A 226 -31.38 13.75 -7.80
CA LYS A 226 -31.23 13.76 -9.26
C LYS A 226 -30.94 15.16 -9.76
N VAL A 227 -29.91 15.28 -10.61
CA VAL A 227 -29.44 16.53 -11.20
C VAL A 227 -29.11 16.32 -12.68
N ASP A 228 -29.49 17.27 -13.51
CA ASP A 228 -29.13 17.32 -14.92
C ASP A 228 -27.99 18.32 -15.12
N ILE A 229 -26.90 17.87 -15.71
CA ILE A 229 -25.72 18.68 -16.03
C ILE A 229 -25.66 18.90 -17.53
N PHE A 230 -25.60 20.18 -17.93
CA PHE A 230 -25.40 20.55 -19.34
C PHE A 230 -23.93 20.43 -19.71
N THR A 231 -23.62 19.62 -20.72
CA THR A 231 -22.25 19.33 -21.16
C THR A 231 -21.83 20.07 -22.43
N ASN A 232 -22.74 20.82 -23.03
CA ASN A 232 -22.50 21.57 -24.28
C ASN A 232 -21.42 22.68 -24.18
N ALA A 233 -21.04 23.07 -22.97
CA ALA A 233 -19.92 23.97 -22.72
C ALA A 233 -18.57 23.26 -22.57
N PHE A 234 -18.56 21.91 -22.53
CA PHE A 234 -17.35 21.11 -22.38
C PHE A 234 -16.79 20.74 -23.75
N LEU A 235 -15.47 20.64 -23.84
CA LEU A 235 -14.84 20.08 -25.04
C LEU A 235 -15.10 18.57 -25.09
N LYS A 236 -15.14 18.03 -26.32
CA LYS A 236 -15.22 16.57 -26.48
C LYS A 236 -14.08 15.87 -25.77
N GLY A 237 -14.38 14.86 -24.99
CA GLY A 237 -13.38 14.17 -24.20
C GLY A 237 -13.92 13.40 -22.99
N VAL A 238 -12.99 12.92 -22.17
CA VAL A 238 -13.29 12.20 -20.92
C VAL A 238 -13.11 13.13 -19.74
N TYR A 239 -14.08 13.11 -18.83
CA TYR A 239 -14.06 13.86 -17.59
C TYR A 239 -14.34 12.93 -16.41
N ILE A 240 -13.83 13.29 -15.23
CA ILE A 240 -14.13 12.63 -13.96
C ILE A 240 -15.16 13.47 -13.23
N VAL A 241 -16.24 12.86 -12.81
CA VAL A 241 -17.30 13.48 -12.01
C VAL A 241 -17.18 12.96 -10.59
N GLU A 242 -16.96 13.84 -9.62
CA GLU A 242 -16.98 13.56 -8.19
C GLU A 242 -18.31 14.08 -7.62
N ILE A 243 -19.01 13.24 -6.87
CA ILE A 243 -20.26 13.59 -6.19
C ILE A 243 -20.01 13.50 -4.69
N THR A 244 -20.33 14.56 -3.98
CA THR A 244 -20.35 14.58 -2.50
C THR A 244 -21.80 14.53 -2.03
N THR A 245 -22.16 13.52 -1.24
CA THR A 245 -23.49 13.38 -0.64
C THR A 245 -23.62 14.21 0.64
N ILE A 246 -24.85 14.32 1.17
CA ILE A 246 -25.13 15.07 2.40
C ILE A 246 -24.33 14.54 3.59
N ASP A 247 -24.06 13.23 3.63
CA ASP A 247 -23.29 12.57 4.70
C ASP A 247 -21.78 12.76 4.55
N GLY A 248 -21.35 13.47 3.49
CA GLY A 248 -19.95 13.74 3.19
C GLY A 248 -19.23 12.62 2.45
N ASN A 249 -19.94 11.55 2.07
CA ASN A 249 -19.38 10.49 1.24
C ASN A 249 -19.06 11.00 -0.16
N LYS A 250 -17.89 10.66 -0.67
CA LYS A 250 -17.45 11.02 -2.02
C LYS A 250 -17.47 9.80 -2.93
N ASN A 251 -18.08 9.97 -4.09
CA ASN A 251 -18.17 8.95 -5.13
C ASN A 251 -17.80 9.57 -6.47
N TRP A 252 -17.20 8.80 -7.36
CA TRP A 252 -16.74 9.29 -8.67
C TRP A 252 -17.00 8.29 -9.79
N ASP A 253 -17.19 8.81 -10.96
CA ASP A 253 -17.26 8.03 -12.20
C ASP A 253 -16.80 8.91 -13.37
N LYS A 254 -16.54 8.28 -14.52
CA LYS A 254 -16.19 8.98 -15.75
C LYS A 254 -17.40 9.30 -16.60
N ILE A 255 -17.39 10.46 -17.23
CA ILE A 255 -18.33 10.83 -18.30
C ILE A 255 -17.55 11.03 -19.60
N ILE A 256 -18.15 10.65 -20.71
CA ILE A 256 -17.62 10.86 -22.06
C ILE A 256 -18.53 11.89 -22.75
N VAL A 257 -17.97 13.02 -23.19
CA VAL A 257 -18.65 14.09 -23.94
C VAL A 257 -18.26 13.94 -25.41
N GLU A 258 -19.27 13.82 -26.31
CA GLU A 258 -19.12 13.64 -27.76
C GLU A 258 -19.43 14.91 -28.56
#